data_671e14b3b2a7b61e94380c6badf5ea91
#
_entry.id   671e14b3b2a7b61e94380c6badf5ea91
#
_cell.length_a   1.000
_cell.length_b   1.000
_cell.length_c   1.000
_cell.angle_alpha   90.00
_cell.angle_beta   90.00
_cell.angle_gamma   90.00
#
_symmetry.space_group_name_H-M   'P 1'
#
loop_
_entity.id
_entity.type
_entity.pdbx_description
1 polymer ?
#
loop_
_entity_poly.entity_id
_entity_poly.type
_entity_poly.pdbx_seq_one_letter_code
_entity_poly.pdbx_strand_id
1 'polypeptide(L)'
;LSAHSQDSVTLQSRKVDSLLLAPRHNPIWLTQDGKPVKNRVTSVPTFDDAFPDLNDVQLATASKVGIQSCQNREEATRHGSKLVYIGDSPYYIVKPLAHSIPYLVPRAATLLEEISRSFLDSLTTKGIPFHKLVVTSVLRTEEDVQRLRQHNGNASENSCHRFGTTFDISYNHYFRVQDPALPPQVETWAVTLKSV
;
A
#
# COMPACT_ATOMS: atom_id res chain seq x y z
N LEU A 1 10.24 -13.07 -21.45
CA LEU A 1 10.71 -11.69 -21.19
C LEU A 1 11.65 -11.71 -20.02
N SER A 2 12.84 -11.29 -20.31
CA SER A 2 14.10 -11.69 -19.74
C SER A 2 14.40 -11.05 -18.39
N ALA A 3 15.26 -11.72 -17.61
CA ALA A 3 15.92 -11.22 -16.39
C ALA A 3 16.44 -9.77 -16.50
N HIS A 4 16.80 -9.30 -17.68
CA HIS A 4 17.25 -7.94 -17.94
C HIS A 4 16.22 -6.84 -17.66
N SER A 5 14.93 -7.12 -17.81
CA SER A 5 13.86 -6.12 -17.54
C SER A 5 13.64 -5.95 -16.03
N GLN A 6 13.73 -7.03 -15.27
CA GLN A 6 13.59 -6.96 -13.81
C GLN A 6 14.80 -6.29 -13.15
N ASP A 7 16.00 -6.51 -13.67
CA ASP A 7 17.22 -5.88 -13.15
C ASP A 7 17.24 -4.37 -13.35
N SER A 8 16.70 -3.88 -14.48
CA SER A 8 16.65 -2.43 -14.75
C SER A 8 15.67 -1.69 -13.84
N VAL A 9 14.50 -2.29 -13.56
CA VAL A 9 13.51 -1.72 -12.63
C VAL A 9 14.05 -1.71 -11.20
N THR A 10 14.70 -2.79 -10.79
CA THR A 10 15.33 -2.89 -9.46
C THR A 10 16.47 -1.89 -9.30
N LEU A 11 17.29 -1.67 -10.33
CA LEU A 11 18.36 -0.67 -10.34
C LEU A 11 17.81 0.76 -10.29
N GLN A 12 16.72 1.04 -11.00
CA GLN A 12 16.05 2.34 -10.97
C GLN A 12 15.42 2.63 -9.60
N SER A 13 14.77 1.64 -8.99
CA SER A 13 14.24 1.74 -7.63
C SER A 13 15.34 2.03 -6.61
N ARG A 14 16.47 1.33 -6.68
CA ARG A 14 17.64 1.56 -5.80
C ARG A 14 18.24 2.96 -5.97
N LYS A 15 18.28 3.51 -7.20
CA LYS A 15 18.73 4.89 -7.44
C LYS A 15 17.80 5.91 -6.81
N VAL A 16 16.49 5.72 -6.94
CA VAL A 16 15.49 6.60 -6.31
C VAL A 16 15.58 6.51 -4.79
N ASP A 17 15.71 5.30 -4.23
CA ASP A 17 15.89 5.11 -2.80
C ASP A 17 17.14 5.82 -2.29
N SER A 18 18.26 5.75 -3.03
CA SER A 18 19.50 6.47 -2.71
C SER A 18 19.31 7.99 -2.68
N LEU A 19 18.57 8.56 -3.61
CA LEU A 19 18.27 10.00 -3.63
C LEU A 19 17.39 10.42 -2.46
N LEU A 20 16.46 9.56 -2.04
CA LEU A 20 15.54 9.81 -0.93
C LEU A 20 16.23 9.69 0.44
N LEU A 21 17.35 8.98 0.51
CA LEU A 21 18.17 8.84 1.71
C LEU A 21 19.18 10.00 1.90
N ALA A 22 19.22 10.98 0.99
CA ALA A 22 20.11 12.14 1.12
C ALA A 22 19.95 12.83 2.49
N PRO A 23 21.05 13.31 3.10
CA PRO A 23 21.01 13.94 4.43
C PRO A 23 20.01 15.10 4.46
N ARG A 24 19.10 15.08 5.40
CA ARG A 24 18.11 16.14 5.60
C ARG A 24 18.54 16.98 6.77
N HIS A 25 18.68 18.28 6.54
CA HIS A 25 18.97 19.23 7.60
C HIS A 25 17.69 19.50 8.40
N ASN A 26 17.79 19.43 9.73
CA ASN A 26 16.73 19.68 10.71
C ASN A 26 15.47 18.79 10.56
N PRO A 27 15.53 17.56 11.02
CA PRO A 27 14.33 16.75 11.08
C PRO A 27 13.30 17.37 12.04
N ILE A 28 12.14 17.74 11.51
CA ILE A 28 11.03 18.39 12.25
C ILE A 28 10.47 17.49 13.37
N TRP A 29 10.80 16.23 13.34
CA TRP A 29 10.33 15.23 14.30
C TRP A 29 11.18 15.09 15.55
N LEU A 30 12.29 15.84 15.64
CA LEU A 30 13.09 15.96 16.86
C LEU A 30 12.88 17.33 17.51
N THR A 31 12.80 17.34 18.83
CA THR A 31 12.86 18.56 19.63
C THR A 31 14.28 19.14 19.60
N GLN A 32 14.47 20.37 20.08
CA GLN A 32 15.80 21.01 20.15
C GLN A 32 16.81 20.22 20.97
N ASP A 33 16.35 19.46 21.96
CA ASP A 33 17.17 18.55 22.80
C ASP A 33 17.32 17.15 22.21
N GLY A 34 16.95 16.96 20.93
CA GLY A 34 17.15 15.71 20.19
C GLY A 34 16.16 14.58 20.53
N LYS A 35 15.10 14.87 21.26
CA LYS A 35 14.07 13.87 21.60
C LYS A 35 13.00 13.78 20.51
N PRO A 36 12.41 12.59 20.29
CA PRO A 36 11.31 12.46 19.36
C PRO A 36 10.12 13.34 19.72
N VAL A 37 9.62 14.12 18.75
CA VAL A 37 8.38 14.88 18.91
C VAL A 37 7.21 13.88 18.98
N LYS A 38 6.41 13.98 20.03
CA LYS A 38 5.17 13.22 20.13
C LYS A 38 4.10 13.90 19.28
N ASN A 39 3.82 13.36 18.11
CA ASN A 39 2.69 13.81 17.32
C ASN A 39 1.39 13.26 17.91
N ARG A 40 0.36 14.12 17.94
CA ARG A 40 -0.97 13.68 18.37
C ARG A 40 -1.53 12.74 17.31
N VAL A 41 -1.70 11.47 17.67
CA VAL A 41 -2.44 10.51 16.84
C VAL A 41 -3.91 10.68 17.19
N THR A 42 -4.73 11.06 16.21
CA THR A 42 -6.18 11.06 16.36
C THR A 42 -6.64 9.62 16.38
N SER A 43 -7.11 9.15 17.53
CA SER A 43 -7.76 7.86 17.65
C SER A 43 -9.27 8.05 17.61
N VAL A 44 -9.96 7.09 17.03
CA VAL A 44 -11.41 7.00 17.08
C VAL A 44 -11.80 5.92 18.09
N PRO A 45 -12.91 6.05 18.81
CA PRO A 45 -13.34 5.07 19.80
C PRO A 45 -13.52 3.68 19.19
N THR A 46 -14.24 3.62 18.06
CA THR A 46 -14.37 2.42 17.22
C THR A 46 -14.27 2.80 15.76
N PHE A 47 -13.92 1.85 14.90
CA PHE A 47 -13.96 2.08 13.46
C PHE A 47 -15.39 2.23 12.94
N ASP A 48 -16.33 1.51 13.53
CA ASP A 48 -17.75 1.56 13.13
C ASP A 48 -18.36 2.94 13.36
N ASP A 49 -18.00 3.61 14.46
CA ASP A 49 -18.49 4.98 14.73
C ASP A 49 -17.89 6.01 13.78
N ALA A 50 -16.62 5.82 13.38
CA ALA A 50 -15.92 6.80 12.54
C ALA A 50 -16.11 6.55 11.04
N PHE A 51 -16.29 5.29 10.67
CA PHE A 51 -16.41 4.83 9.29
C PHE A 51 -17.66 3.94 9.17
N PRO A 52 -18.85 4.52 9.02
CA PRO A 52 -20.07 3.75 8.88
C PRO A 52 -19.97 2.78 7.71
N ASP A 53 -20.60 1.62 7.84
CA ASP A 53 -20.61 0.61 6.80
C ASP A 53 -21.28 1.13 5.53
N LEU A 54 -20.46 1.44 4.54
CA LEU A 54 -20.88 1.86 3.20
C LEU A 54 -20.69 0.75 2.16
N ASN A 55 -20.60 -0.50 2.61
CA ASN A 55 -20.23 -1.65 1.78
C ASN A 55 -21.13 -1.78 0.54
N ASP A 56 -22.42 -1.57 0.69
CA ASP A 56 -23.38 -1.63 -0.43
C ASP A 56 -23.12 -0.54 -1.48
N VAL A 57 -22.83 0.68 -1.05
CA VAL A 57 -22.50 1.80 -1.94
C VAL A 57 -21.16 1.57 -2.62
N GLN A 58 -20.18 1.09 -1.88
CA GLN A 58 -18.85 0.75 -2.41
C GLN A 58 -18.95 -0.39 -3.42
N LEU A 59 -19.72 -1.44 -3.13
CA LEU A 59 -19.93 -2.57 -4.01
C LEU A 59 -20.62 -2.15 -5.32
N ALA A 60 -21.69 -1.36 -5.23
CA ALA A 60 -22.40 -0.82 -6.39
C ALA A 60 -21.49 0.03 -7.28
N THR A 61 -20.63 0.84 -6.66
CA THR A 61 -19.65 1.66 -7.38
C THR A 61 -18.57 0.78 -8.01
N ALA A 62 -18.02 -0.17 -7.26
CA ALA A 62 -16.97 -1.07 -7.74
C ALA A 62 -17.44 -1.90 -8.93
N SER A 63 -18.65 -2.44 -8.87
CA SER A 63 -19.24 -3.21 -9.98
C SER A 63 -19.48 -2.37 -11.24
N LYS A 64 -19.74 -1.08 -11.09
CA LYS A 64 -19.98 -0.15 -12.21
C LYS A 64 -18.69 0.29 -12.90
N VAL A 65 -17.62 0.53 -12.14
CA VAL A 65 -16.38 1.14 -12.67
C VAL A 65 -15.22 0.15 -12.79
N GLY A 66 -15.35 -1.05 -12.22
CA GLY A 66 -14.35 -2.10 -12.27
C GLY A 66 -14.49 -3.04 -13.46
N ILE A 67 -13.74 -4.15 -13.39
CA ILE A 67 -13.91 -5.28 -14.30
C ILE A 67 -15.08 -6.15 -13.83
N GLN A 68 -15.54 -7.07 -14.67
CA GLN A 68 -16.39 -8.16 -14.18
C GLN A 68 -15.60 -9.05 -13.23
N SER A 69 -16.27 -9.56 -12.19
CA SER A 69 -15.65 -10.52 -11.28
C SER A 69 -15.22 -11.76 -12.04
N CYS A 70 -14.00 -12.22 -11.77
CA CYS A 70 -13.39 -13.38 -12.42
C CYS A 70 -13.49 -14.60 -11.51
N GLN A 71 -13.77 -15.77 -12.08
CA GLN A 71 -13.86 -17.02 -11.31
C GLN A 71 -12.48 -17.40 -10.74
N ASN A 72 -11.46 -17.33 -11.58
CA ASN A 72 -10.09 -17.75 -11.26
C ASN A 72 -9.04 -16.79 -11.83
N ARG A 73 -7.79 -17.05 -11.49
CA ARG A 73 -6.65 -16.21 -11.91
C ARG A 73 -6.38 -16.26 -13.41
N GLU A 74 -6.69 -17.35 -14.06
CA GLU A 74 -6.55 -17.47 -15.52
C GLU A 74 -7.55 -16.56 -16.23
N GLU A 75 -8.79 -16.53 -15.77
CA GLU A 75 -9.79 -15.62 -16.31
C GLU A 75 -9.40 -14.16 -16.10
N ALA A 76 -8.85 -13.82 -14.95
CA ALA A 76 -8.38 -12.46 -14.67
C ALA A 76 -7.31 -12.00 -15.66
N THR A 77 -6.44 -12.90 -16.13
CA THR A 77 -5.42 -12.54 -17.14
C THR A 77 -6.01 -12.14 -18.50
N ARG A 78 -7.22 -12.61 -18.82
CA ARG A 78 -7.94 -12.24 -20.06
C ARG A 78 -8.42 -10.77 -20.04
N HIS A 79 -8.52 -10.16 -18.87
CA HIS A 79 -8.83 -8.74 -18.70
C HIS A 79 -7.61 -7.82 -18.78
N GLY A 80 -6.45 -8.32 -19.24
CA GLY A 80 -5.17 -7.61 -19.23
C GLY A 80 -5.18 -6.20 -19.81
N SER A 81 -6.03 -5.91 -20.80
CA SER A 81 -6.17 -4.55 -21.35
C SER A 81 -6.91 -3.56 -20.42
N LYS A 82 -7.63 -4.05 -19.41
CA LYS A 82 -8.39 -3.24 -18.44
C LYS A 82 -7.72 -3.16 -17.08
N LEU A 83 -6.64 -3.88 -16.90
CA LEU A 83 -5.93 -4.01 -15.64
C LEU A 83 -4.48 -3.51 -15.77
N VAL A 84 -3.99 -2.89 -14.73
CA VAL A 84 -2.60 -2.50 -14.57
C VAL A 84 -1.95 -3.43 -13.56
N TYR A 85 -0.82 -4.00 -13.91
CA TYR A 85 0.01 -4.74 -12.97
C TYR A 85 0.63 -3.75 -11.98
N ILE A 86 0.50 -4.06 -10.70
CA ILE A 86 1.15 -3.33 -9.62
C ILE A 86 2.21 -4.22 -8.97
N GLY A 87 3.47 -3.87 -9.22
CA GLY A 87 4.62 -4.45 -8.52
C GLY A 87 5.17 -3.44 -7.52
N ASP A 88 6.35 -3.73 -7.00
CA ASP A 88 7.06 -2.78 -6.15
C ASP A 88 7.37 -1.49 -6.91
N SER A 89 7.12 -0.36 -6.27
CA SER A 89 7.41 0.96 -6.78
C SER A 89 8.41 1.70 -5.88
N PRO A 90 8.92 2.87 -6.30
CA PRO A 90 9.70 3.72 -5.41
C PRO A 90 8.97 4.11 -4.13
N TYR A 91 7.63 4.11 -4.11
CA TYR A 91 6.79 4.66 -3.04
C TYR A 91 6.06 3.61 -2.21
N TYR A 92 5.85 2.43 -2.75
CA TYR A 92 5.21 1.31 -2.04
C TYR A 92 5.85 -0.02 -2.42
N ILE A 93 5.61 -1.03 -1.61
CA ILE A 93 5.90 -2.43 -1.92
C ILE A 93 4.61 -3.24 -1.88
N VAL A 94 4.59 -4.33 -2.64
CA VAL A 94 3.50 -5.30 -2.60
C VAL A 94 4.00 -6.54 -1.88
N LYS A 95 3.43 -6.85 -0.71
CA LYS A 95 3.83 -8.06 0.01
C LYS A 95 3.38 -9.32 -0.76
N PRO A 96 3.96 -10.51 -0.49
CA PRO A 96 3.48 -11.76 -1.06
C PRO A 96 1.97 -11.92 -0.87
N LEU A 97 1.24 -12.10 -1.96
CA LEU A 97 -0.21 -12.14 -2.00
C LEU A 97 -0.73 -13.58 -2.02
N ALA A 98 -1.31 -14.05 -0.90
CA ALA A 98 -1.86 -15.40 -0.79
C ALA A 98 -3.26 -15.50 -1.44
N HIS A 99 -4.11 -14.48 -1.23
CA HIS A 99 -5.53 -14.46 -1.60
C HIS A 99 -5.90 -13.27 -2.50
N SER A 100 -4.96 -12.81 -3.30
CA SER A 100 -5.18 -11.76 -4.30
C SER A 100 -4.07 -11.81 -5.35
N ILE A 101 -4.25 -11.10 -6.46
CA ILE A 101 -3.28 -10.99 -7.54
C ILE A 101 -2.96 -9.52 -7.81
N PRO A 102 -1.72 -9.18 -8.20
CA PRO A 102 -1.20 -7.80 -8.23
C PRO A 102 -1.73 -6.99 -9.42
N TYR A 103 -3.03 -6.84 -9.52
CA TYR A 103 -3.69 -6.08 -10.57
C TYR A 103 -4.74 -5.13 -10.01
N LEU A 104 -4.84 -3.95 -10.61
CA LEU A 104 -5.87 -2.96 -10.34
C LEU A 104 -6.38 -2.37 -11.66
N VAL A 105 -7.60 -1.83 -11.67
CA VAL A 105 -8.03 -0.96 -12.76
C VAL A 105 -7.19 0.31 -12.79
N PRO A 106 -6.98 0.98 -13.93
CA PRO A 106 -6.07 2.11 -14.05
C PRO A 106 -6.31 3.22 -13.01
N ARG A 107 -7.56 3.57 -12.74
CA ARG A 107 -7.90 4.61 -11.74
C ARG A 107 -7.47 4.24 -10.32
N ALA A 108 -7.63 2.97 -9.94
CA ALA A 108 -7.22 2.50 -8.63
C ALA A 108 -5.69 2.43 -8.50
N ALA A 109 -4.99 2.04 -9.58
CA ALA A 109 -3.53 2.08 -9.63
C ALA A 109 -3.00 3.51 -9.51
N THR A 110 -3.61 4.49 -10.20
CA THR A 110 -3.27 5.91 -10.07
C THR A 110 -3.50 6.40 -8.64
N LEU A 111 -4.63 6.05 -8.03
CA LEU A 111 -4.93 6.44 -6.64
C LEU A 111 -3.89 5.89 -5.66
N LEU A 112 -3.48 4.63 -5.82
CA LEU A 112 -2.43 4.02 -4.99
C LEU A 112 -1.12 4.81 -5.12
N GLU A 113 -0.74 5.17 -6.33
CA GLU A 113 0.47 5.97 -6.60
C GLU A 113 0.38 7.36 -5.94
N GLU A 114 -0.75 8.05 -6.07
CA GLU A 114 -0.97 9.38 -5.49
C GLU A 114 -0.94 9.35 -3.96
N ILE A 115 -1.58 8.37 -3.34
CA ILE A 115 -1.54 8.18 -1.88
C ILE A 115 -0.10 7.95 -1.43
N SER A 116 0.62 7.09 -2.13
CA SER A 116 2.00 6.73 -1.76
C SER A 116 2.96 7.90 -1.91
N ARG A 117 2.78 8.74 -2.93
CA ARG A 117 3.54 9.98 -3.12
C ARG A 117 3.23 10.99 -2.03
N SER A 118 1.94 11.20 -1.74
CA SER A 118 1.52 12.13 -0.68
C SER A 118 2.06 11.70 0.69
N PHE A 119 2.11 10.38 0.94
CA PHE A 119 2.74 9.85 2.14
C PHE A 119 4.24 10.19 2.20
N LEU A 120 4.99 9.99 1.10
CA LEU A 120 6.39 10.38 1.02
C LEU A 120 6.60 11.87 1.24
N ASP A 121 5.77 12.71 0.62
CA ASP A 121 5.85 14.18 0.78
C ASP A 121 5.62 14.58 2.23
N SER A 122 4.67 13.92 2.90
CA SER A 122 4.41 14.13 4.33
C SER A 122 5.60 13.70 5.20
N LEU A 123 6.21 12.56 4.94
CA LEU A 123 7.43 12.12 5.62
C LEU A 123 8.56 13.13 5.42
N THR A 124 8.73 13.59 4.18
CA THR A 124 9.75 14.59 3.80
C THR A 124 9.55 15.89 4.54
N THR A 125 8.35 16.42 4.55
CA THR A 125 8.00 17.68 5.25
C THR A 125 8.22 17.58 6.74
N LYS A 126 7.94 16.43 7.34
CA LYS A 126 8.12 16.16 8.77
C LYS A 126 9.54 15.73 9.14
N GLY A 127 10.45 15.61 8.18
CA GLY A 127 11.82 15.16 8.41
C GLY A 127 11.92 13.71 8.91
N ILE A 128 10.87 12.90 8.69
CA ILE A 128 10.84 11.49 9.07
C ILE A 128 11.62 10.66 8.04
N PRO A 129 12.39 9.65 8.48
CA PRO A 129 13.07 8.74 7.55
C PRO A 129 12.11 8.12 6.55
N PHE A 130 12.62 7.85 5.34
CA PHE A 130 11.79 7.34 4.26
C PHE A 130 11.28 5.93 4.54
N HIS A 131 9.97 5.78 4.41
CA HIS A 131 9.26 4.51 4.49
C HIS A 131 8.33 4.38 3.30
N LYS A 132 8.21 3.18 2.77
CA LYS A 132 7.24 2.83 1.72
C LYS A 132 5.97 2.27 2.36
N LEU A 133 4.83 2.56 1.76
CA LEU A 133 3.59 1.88 2.10
C LEU A 133 3.68 0.39 1.73
N VAL A 134 2.95 -0.44 2.45
CA VAL A 134 2.89 -1.88 2.21
C VAL A 134 1.49 -2.25 1.75
N VAL A 135 1.35 -2.61 0.48
CA VAL A 135 0.10 -3.11 -0.09
C VAL A 135 -0.07 -4.57 0.34
N THR A 136 -1.22 -4.89 0.90
CA THR A 136 -1.48 -6.20 1.52
C THR A 136 -2.52 -7.02 0.77
N SER A 137 -3.36 -6.39 -0.04
CA SER A 137 -4.38 -7.06 -0.86
C SER A 137 -4.78 -6.17 -2.03
N VAL A 138 -5.17 -6.80 -3.12
CA VAL A 138 -5.58 -6.16 -4.37
C VAL A 138 -6.70 -6.96 -5.05
N LEU A 139 -6.69 -7.15 -6.37
CA LEU A 139 -7.70 -7.93 -7.08
C LEU A 139 -7.84 -9.34 -6.50
N ARG A 140 -9.05 -9.76 -6.18
CA ARG A 140 -9.41 -11.12 -5.76
C ARG A 140 -10.33 -11.77 -6.77
N THR A 141 -10.05 -13.01 -7.10
CA THR A 141 -11.00 -13.85 -7.85
C THR A 141 -12.05 -14.45 -6.92
N GLU A 142 -13.11 -15.04 -7.47
CA GLU A 142 -14.12 -15.75 -6.67
C GLU A 142 -13.47 -16.87 -5.83
N GLU A 143 -12.55 -17.62 -6.44
CA GLU A 143 -11.80 -18.66 -5.73
C GLU A 143 -10.93 -18.09 -4.61
N ASP A 144 -10.30 -16.91 -4.80
CA ASP A 144 -9.51 -16.25 -3.76
C ASP A 144 -10.41 -15.83 -2.59
N VAL A 145 -11.61 -15.30 -2.86
CA VAL A 145 -12.61 -14.94 -1.83
C VAL A 145 -13.07 -16.18 -1.08
N GLN A 146 -13.39 -17.26 -1.77
CA GLN A 146 -13.81 -18.51 -1.14
C GLN A 146 -12.73 -19.09 -0.23
N ARG A 147 -11.47 -19.14 -0.71
CA ARG A 147 -10.34 -19.60 0.09
C ARG A 147 -10.11 -18.71 1.32
N LEU A 148 -10.23 -17.39 1.17
CA LEU A 148 -10.09 -16.48 2.29
C LEU A 148 -11.17 -16.73 3.35
N ARG A 149 -12.42 -16.94 2.96
CA ARG A 149 -13.54 -17.19 3.86
C ARG A 149 -13.40 -18.49 4.66
N GLN A 150 -12.76 -19.50 4.09
CA GLN A 150 -12.47 -20.74 4.83
C GLN A 150 -11.58 -20.53 6.06
N HIS A 151 -10.75 -19.48 6.04
CA HIS A 151 -9.79 -19.16 7.10
C HIS A 151 -10.16 -17.90 7.89
N ASN A 152 -11.08 -17.09 7.38
CA ASN A 152 -11.49 -15.83 7.99
C ASN A 152 -13.01 -15.63 7.83
N GLY A 153 -13.75 -15.94 8.89
CA GLY A 153 -15.22 -15.81 8.89
C GLY A 153 -15.73 -14.36 8.72
N ASN A 154 -14.87 -13.37 8.92
CA ASN A 154 -15.23 -11.95 8.72
C ASN A 154 -15.02 -11.48 7.27
N ALA A 155 -14.51 -12.34 6.38
CA ALA A 155 -14.34 -11.97 4.99
C ALA A 155 -15.70 -11.92 4.27
N SER A 156 -16.05 -10.74 3.77
CA SER A 156 -17.31 -10.55 3.02
C SER A 156 -17.29 -11.34 1.72
N GLU A 157 -18.41 -12.02 1.45
CA GLU A 157 -18.67 -12.64 0.14
C GLU A 157 -18.76 -11.58 -0.97
N ASN A 158 -19.33 -10.44 -0.63
CA ASN A 158 -19.49 -9.28 -1.52
C ASN A 158 -18.27 -8.34 -1.44
N SER A 159 -17.09 -8.87 -1.73
CA SER A 159 -15.86 -8.10 -1.65
C SER A 159 -15.66 -7.19 -2.87
N CYS A 160 -15.44 -5.89 -2.65
CA CYS A 160 -15.11 -4.93 -3.71
C CYS A 160 -13.79 -5.24 -4.43
N HIS A 161 -12.91 -6.01 -3.81
CA HIS A 161 -11.66 -6.48 -4.43
C HIS A 161 -11.88 -7.30 -5.70
N ARG A 162 -13.06 -7.92 -5.87
CA ARG A 162 -13.39 -8.72 -7.07
C ARG A 162 -13.42 -7.92 -8.37
N PHE A 163 -13.57 -6.60 -8.27
CA PHE A 163 -13.69 -5.69 -9.40
C PHE A 163 -12.40 -4.96 -9.75
N GLY A 164 -11.29 -5.22 -9.04
CA GLY A 164 -10.00 -4.56 -9.26
C GLY A 164 -9.97 -3.09 -8.89
N THR A 165 -10.96 -2.59 -8.17
CA THR A 165 -11.09 -1.17 -7.77
C THR A 165 -10.57 -0.88 -6.37
N THR A 166 -10.22 -1.93 -5.63
CA THR A 166 -9.93 -1.86 -4.19
C THR A 166 -8.55 -2.45 -3.89
N PHE A 167 -7.83 -1.81 -3.01
CA PHE A 167 -6.57 -2.30 -2.44
C PHE A 167 -6.52 -2.02 -0.94
N ASP A 168 -5.81 -2.89 -0.22
CA ASP A 168 -5.55 -2.73 1.20
C ASP A 168 -4.11 -2.30 1.42
N ILE A 169 -3.91 -1.31 2.28
CA ILE A 169 -2.60 -0.86 2.76
C ILE A 169 -2.47 -1.27 4.23
N SER A 170 -1.30 -1.73 4.62
CA SER A 170 -1.03 -2.05 6.01
C SER A 170 -1.18 -0.82 6.89
N TYR A 171 -1.97 -0.96 7.96
CA TYR A 171 -2.21 0.13 8.91
C TYR A 171 -1.00 0.39 9.85
N ASN A 172 -0.22 -0.62 10.15
CA ASN A 172 0.80 -0.58 11.20
C ASN A 172 2.18 -1.09 10.79
N HIS A 173 2.35 -1.50 9.55
CA HIS A 173 3.63 -1.96 9.01
C HIS A 173 4.01 -1.11 7.81
N TYR A 174 5.24 -0.62 7.82
CA TYR A 174 5.82 0.18 6.77
C TYR A 174 7.16 -0.43 6.39
N PHE A 175 7.53 -0.33 5.14
CA PHE A 175 8.84 -0.79 4.69
C PHE A 175 9.85 0.36 4.80
N ARG A 176 10.76 0.26 5.76
CA ARG A 176 11.81 1.26 5.91
C ARG A 176 12.86 1.09 4.83
N VAL A 177 13.16 2.19 4.13
CA VAL A 177 14.29 2.25 3.23
C VAL A 177 15.52 2.63 4.06
N GLN A 178 16.44 1.68 4.21
CA GLN A 178 17.68 1.88 4.97
C GLN A 178 18.82 2.28 4.03
N ASP A 179 19.61 3.23 4.46
CA ASP A 179 20.91 3.48 3.86
C ASP A 179 21.86 2.35 4.29
N PRO A 180 22.42 1.56 3.35
CA PRO A 180 23.37 0.51 3.68
C PRO A 180 24.63 0.99 4.40
N ALA A 181 24.97 2.28 4.27
CA ALA A 181 26.13 2.90 4.91
C ALA A 181 25.88 3.27 6.37
N LEU A 182 24.62 3.25 6.84
CA LEU A 182 24.26 3.61 8.21
C LEU A 182 23.98 2.36 9.05
N PRO A 183 24.33 2.36 10.34
CA PRO A 183 23.97 1.28 11.25
C PRO A 183 22.46 1.10 11.32
N PRO A 184 21.97 -0.13 11.52
CA PRO A 184 20.54 -0.39 11.69
C PRO A 184 19.99 0.44 12.85
N GLN A 185 19.01 1.29 12.58
CA GLN A 185 18.35 2.06 13.63
C GLN A 185 17.15 1.28 14.16
N VAL A 186 17.00 1.25 15.47
CA VAL A 186 15.82 0.66 16.12
C VAL A 186 14.61 1.54 15.81
N GLU A 187 13.56 0.95 15.27
CA GLU A 187 12.36 1.68 14.90
C GLU A 187 11.52 2.07 16.12
N THR A 188 11.45 3.35 16.38
CA THR A 188 10.52 3.95 17.36
C THR A 188 9.38 4.72 16.68
N TRP A 189 9.20 4.54 15.38
CA TRP A 189 8.42 5.44 14.51
C TRP A 189 6.97 5.02 14.28
N ALA A 190 6.54 3.83 14.68
CA ALA A 190 5.23 3.29 14.33
C ALA A 190 4.06 4.25 14.66
N VAL A 191 4.14 4.94 15.81
CA VAL A 191 3.11 5.92 16.21
C VAL A 191 3.21 7.21 15.38
N THR A 192 4.43 7.65 15.09
CA THR A 192 4.68 8.87 14.29
C THR A 192 4.23 8.68 12.85
N LEU A 193 4.49 7.52 12.26
CA LEU A 193 4.07 7.20 10.88
C LEU A 193 2.55 7.14 10.72
N LYS A 194 1.82 6.67 11.74
CA LYS A 194 0.35 6.68 11.72
C LYS A 194 -0.25 8.08 11.75
N SER A 195 0.51 9.08 12.15
CA SER A 195 0.07 10.48 12.19
C SER A 195 0.47 11.28 10.95
N VAL A 196 1.12 10.64 10.00
CA VAL A 196 1.49 11.21 8.69
C VAL A 196 0.34 11.15 7.72
#